data_9a6ca542a7a5823c5545bf1621c1c265
#
_entry.id   9a6ca542a7a5823c5545bf1621c1c265
#
_cell.length_a   1.000
_cell.length_b   1.000
_cell.length_c   1.000
_cell.angle_alpha   90.00
_cell.angle_beta   90.00
_cell.angle_gamma   90.00
#
_symmetry.space_group_name_H-M   'P 1'
#
loop_
_entity.id
_entity.type
_entity.pdbx_description
1 polymer ?
#
loop_
_entity_poly.entity_id
_entity_poly.type
_entity_poly.pdbx_seq_one_letter_code
_entity_poly.pdbx_strand_id
1 'polypeptide(L)'
;MVDDKYFDTLAPFLYICMMLLLLVTPFIAHDIKGSKSWISLGPVSLQPAEFAKCATALAVAKVIGQYGFNLSNMRNFFKAAGLVLLPMVLIVLQKETGSALVYLAFFLMFYREGMPGSILFTAVAAVSYFVVGIRYEADIMPGTLTTIGQFAVLIIIWLNVVGMCAIYLKRNNSWFWFLSIGLLIQ
;
A
#
# COMPACT_ATOMS: atom_id res chain seq x y z
N MET A 1 -28.69 -17.86 5.59
CA MET A 1 -27.32 -17.69 6.10
C MET A 1 -26.41 -18.41 5.13
N VAL A 2 -25.42 -17.74 4.58
CA VAL A 2 -24.43 -18.38 3.70
C VAL A 2 -23.41 -19.03 4.63
N ASP A 3 -23.16 -20.32 4.46
CA ASP A 3 -22.19 -21.04 5.30
C ASP A 3 -20.78 -20.54 5.07
N ASP A 4 -19.99 -20.40 6.14
CA ASP A 4 -18.60 -19.89 6.12
C ASP A 4 -17.70 -20.68 5.16
N LYS A 5 -18.01 -21.95 4.91
CA LYS A 5 -17.32 -22.83 3.94
C LYS A 5 -17.32 -22.28 2.51
N TYR A 6 -18.40 -21.63 2.09
CA TYR A 6 -18.47 -21.03 0.74
C TYR A 6 -17.52 -19.84 0.61
N PHE A 7 -17.39 -19.02 1.66
CA PHE A 7 -16.43 -17.92 1.66
C PHE A 7 -15.00 -18.41 1.60
N ASP A 8 -14.70 -19.51 2.28
CA ASP A 8 -13.36 -20.11 2.28
C ASP A 8 -12.92 -20.62 0.93
N THR A 9 -13.85 -21.12 0.13
CA THR A 9 -13.54 -21.64 -1.23
C THR A 9 -13.61 -20.52 -2.27
N LEU A 10 -14.57 -19.61 -2.13
CA LEU A 10 -14.81 -18.55 -3.11
C LEU A 10 -13.77 -17.43 -3.05
N ALA A 11 -13.28 -17.07 -1.86
CA ALA A 11 -12.34 -15.95 -1.69
C ALA A 11 -11.05 -16.08 -2.52
N PRO A 12 -10.31 -17.21 -2.51
CA PRO A 12 -9.11 -17.34 -3.33
C PRO A 12 -9.41 -17.39 -4.83
N PHE A 13 -10.53 -18.02 -5.21
CA PHE A 13 -10.95 -18.06 -6.60
C PHE A 13 -11.29 -16.66 -7.13
N LEU A 14 -12.07 -15.90 -6.36
CA LEU A 14 -12.43 -14.53 -6.71
C LEU A 14 -11.19 -13.63 -6.79
N TYR A 15 -10.25 -13.80 -5.86
CA TYR A 15 -8.99 -13.05 -5.86
C TYR A 15 -8.18 -13.33 -7.14
N ILE A 16 -7.97 -14.60 -7.50
CA ILE A 16 -7.21 -14.97 -8.69
C ILE A 16 -7.91 -14.43 -9.95
N CYS A 17 -9.22 -14.56 -10.04
CA CYS A 17 -10.02 -14.06 -11.16
C CYS A 17 -9.86 -12.54 -11.33
N MET A 18 -9.89 -11.78 -10.22
CA MET A 18 -9.70 -10.33 -10.23
C MET A 18 -8.25 -9.93 -10.55
N MET A 19 -7.26 -10.72 -10.12
CA MET A 19 -5.86 -10.46 -10.49
C MET A 19 -5.62 -10.65 -11.98
N LEU A 20 -6.19 -11.71 -12.58
CA LEU A 20 -6.14 -11.92 -14.02
C LEU A 20 -6.84 -10.79 -14.78
N LEU A 21 -8.00 -10.36 -14.30
CA LEU A 21 -8.75 -9.26 -14.91
C LEU A 21 -7.94 -7.95 -14.84
N LEU A 22 -7.32 -7.62 -13.69
CA LEU A 22 -6.45 -6.45 -13.55
C LEU A 22 -5.24 -6.52 -14.49
N LEU A 23 -4.66 -7.70 -14.68
CA LEU A 23 -3.51 -7.87 -15.55
C LEU A 23 -3.88 -7.67 -17.04
N VAL A 24 -5.08 -8.07 -17.42
CA VAL A 24 -5.58 -7.96 -18.79
C VAL A 24 -6.14 -6.56 -19.09
N THR A 25 -6.61 -5.85 -18.07
CA THR A 25 -7.23 -4.52 -18.20
C THR A 25 -6.41 -3.53 -19.04
N PRO A 26 -5.09 -3.33 -18.85
CA PRO A 26 -4.30 -2.35 -19.61
C PRO A 26 -4.29 -2.61 -21.13
N PHE A 27 -4.56 -3.86 -21.54
CA PHE A 27 -4.57 -4.27 -22.96
C PHE A 27 -5.94 -4.06 -23.63
N ILE A 28 -7.03 -4.12 -22.85
CA ILE A 28 -8.41 -4.03 -23.36
C ILE A 28 -9.05 -2.67 -23.06
N ALA A 29 -8.61 -1.99 -22.00
CA ALA A 29 -9.21 -0.74 -21.54
C ALA A 29 -8.94 0.41 -22.51
N HIS A 30 -9.95 1.25 -22.68
CA HIS A 30 -9.81 2.50 -23.41
C HIS A 30 -9.08 3.54 -22.55
N ASP A 31 -8.25 4.34 -23.20
CA ASP A 31 -7.52 5.44 -22.52
C ASP A 31 -8.52 6.55 -22.17
N ILE A 32 -8.83 6.71 -20.89
CA ILE A 32 -9.67 7.78 -20.38
C ILE A 32 -8.82 8.67 -19.48
N LYS A 33 -8.53 9.88 -19.92
CA LYS A 33 -7.73 10.89 -19.18
C LYS A 33 -6.33 10.40 -18.79
N GLY A 34 -5.69 9.59 -19.63
CA GLY A 34 -4.34 9.07 -19.37
C GLY A 34 -4.28 7.81 -18.50
N SER A 35 -5.43 7.25 -18.10
CA SER A 35 -5.55 5.99 -17.36
C SER A 35 -6.23 4.92 -18.21
N LYS A 36 -5.65 3.72 -18.22
CA LYS A 36 -6.18 2.53 -18.93
C LYS A 36 -6.79 1.55 -17.93
N SER A 37 -7.83 1.97 -17.22
CA SER A 37 -8.42 1.24 -16.10
C SER A 37 -9.92 0.99 -16.25
N TRP A 38 -10.54 1.60 -17.28
CA TRP A 38 -11.97 1.50 -17.50
C TRP A 38 -12.29 0.57 -18.65
N ILE A 39 -13.09 -0.46 -18.39
CA ILE A 39 -13.65 -1.35 -19.41
C ILE A 39 -15.04 -0.84 -19.78
N SER A 40 -15.21 -0.39 -21.01
CA SER A 40 -16.49 0.07 -21.51
C SER A 40 -17.29 -1.13 -22.05
N LEU A 41 -18.44 -1.40 -21.45
CA LEU A 41 -19.39 -2.43 -21.84
C LEU A 41 -20.65 -1.77 -22.45
N GLY A 42 -20.45 -0.93 -23.46
CA GLY A 42 -21.53 -0.15 -24.06
C GLY A 42 -21.91 1.06 -23.20
N PRO A 43 -23.14 1.16 -22.67
CA PRO A 43 -23.58 2.30 -21.89
C PRO A 43 -23.02 2.31 -20.44
N VAL A 44 -22.42 1.22 -20.00
CA VAL A 44 -21.88 1.05 -18.64
C VAL A 44 -20.37 0.92 -18.70
N SER A 45 -19.66 1.70 -17.88
CA SER A 45 -18.22 1.59 -17.68
C SER A 45 -17.94 0.90 -16.36
N LEU A 46 -17.12 -0.13 -16.38
CA LEU A 46 -16.76 -0.92 -15.23
C LEU A 46 -15.27 -0.73 -14.92
N GLN A 47 -14.95 -0.48 -13.64
CA GLN A 47 -13.57 -0.34 -13.20
C GLN A 47 -13.16 -1.59 -12.40
N PRO A 48 -12.31 -2.47 -12.94
CA PRO A 48 -11.90 -3.70 -12.29
C PRO A 48 -11.21 -3.49 -10.93
N ALA A 49 -10.51 -2.37 -10.77
CA ALA A 49 -9.84 -2.01 -9.51
C ALA A 49 -10.80 -1.92 -8.31
N GLU A 50 -12.07 -1.50 -8.52
CA GLU A 50 -13.06 -1.44 -7.45
C GLU A 50 -13.43 -2.83 -6.94
N PHE A 51 -13.64 -3.77 -7.84
CA PHE A 51 -13.97 -5.16 -7.50
C PHE A 51 -12.76 -5.89 -6.91
N ALA A 52 -11.56 -5.58 -7.39
CA ALA A 52 -10.34 -6.14 -6.86
C ALA A 52 -10.11 -5.77 -5.38
N LYS A 53 -10.53 -4.58 -4.92
CA LYS A 53 -10.49 -4.22 -3.50
C LYS A 53 -11.32 -5.15 -2.64
N CYS A 54 -12.55 -5.47 -3.07
CA CYS A 54 -13.43 -6.40 -2.37
C CYS A 54 -12.84 -7.83 -2.36
N ALA A 55 -12.33 -8.30 -3.50
CA ALA A 55 -11.69 -9.61 -3.59
C ALA A 55 -10.46 -9.73 -2.71
N THR A 56 -9.64 -8.66 -2.65
CA THR A 56 -8.47 -8.57 -1.75
C THR A 56 -8.90 -8.60 -0.29
N ALA A 57 -9.95 -7.87 0.09
CA ALA A 57 -10.47 -7.86 1.45
C ALA A 57 -10.89 -9.28 1.89
N LEU A 58 -11.60 -10.01 1.05
CA LEU A 58 -12.01 -11.39 1.32
C LEU A 58 -10.82 -12.34 1.44
N ALA A 59 -9.83 -12.21 0.53
CA ALA A 59 -8.64 -13.05 0.57
C ALA A 59 -7.78 -12.79 1.82
N VAL A 60 -7.62 -11.52 2.20
CA VAL A 60 -6.90 -11.11 3.41
C VAL A 60 -7.64 -11.59 4.66
N ALA A 61 -8.96 -11.41 4.74
CA ALA A 61 -9.76 -11.87 5.86
C ALA A 61 -9.64 -13.39 6.06
N LYS A 62 -9.67 -14.16 4.96
CA LYS A 62 -9.45 -15.60 5.01
C LYS A 62 -8.08 -15.98 5.58
N VAL A 63 -7.02 -15.30 5.14
CA VAL A 63 -5.65 -15.63 5.57
C VAL A 63 -5.44 -15.26 7.04
N ILE A 64 -5.96 -14.11 7.48
CA ILE A 64 -5.83 -13.67 8.89
C ILE A 64 -6.71 -14.52 9.81
N GLY A 65 -7.88 -14.96 9.34
CA GLY A 65 -8.81 -15.81 10.10
C GLY A 65 -8.33 -17.24 10.31
N GLN A 66 -7.21 -17.67 9.72
CA GLN A 66 -6.68 -19.02 9.94
C GLN A 66 -6.21 -19.21 11.38
N TYR A 67 -6.55 -20.35 11.97
CA TYR A 67 -6.15 -20.69 13.33
C TYR A 67 -4.61 -20.67 13.49
N GLY A 68 -4.13 -19.94 14.50
CA GLY A 68 -2.68 -19.78 14.75
C GLY A 68 -1.97 -18.78 13.83
N PHE A 69 -2.69 -18.04 12.97
CA PHE A 69 -2.09 -16.98 12.17
C PHE A 69 -1.71 -15.79 13.05
N ASN A 70 -0.45 -15.37 12.99
CA ASN A 70 0.04 -14.23 13.76
C ASN A 70 0.89 -13.34 12.84
N LEU A 71 0.51 -12.08 12.72
CA LEU A 71 1.21 -11.08 11.93
C LEU A 71 2.58 -10.65 12.50
N SER A 72 2.87 -10.95 13.77
CA SER A 72 4.20 -10.75 14.34
C SER A 72 5.25 -11.69 13.72
N ASN A 73 4.82 -12.78 13.07
CA ASN A 73 5.71 -13.66 12.33
C ASN A 73 5.95 -13.11 10.92
N MET A 74 7.21 -12.84 10.58
CA MET A 74 7.60 -12.27 9.29
C MET A 74 7.08 -13.06 8.09
N ARG A 75 7.03 -14.39 8.16
CA ARG A 75 6.48 -15.21 7.06
C ARG A 75 4.99 -14.95 6.81
N ASN A 76 4.23 -14.83 7.87
CA ASN A 76 2.79 -14.57 7.81
C ASN A 76 2.52 -13.14 7.35
N PHE A 77 3.33 -12.20 7.85
CA PHE A 77 3.28 -10.81 7.41
C PHE A 77 3.52 -10.68 5.89
N PHE A 78 4.59 -11.30 5.36
CA PHE A 78 4.87 -11.24 3.92
C PHE A 78 3.80 -11.92 3.08
N LYS A 79 3.15 -12.98 3.57
CA LYS A 79 2.00 -13.59 2.88
C LYS A 79 0.82 -12.62 2.79
N ALA A 80 0.43 -12.01 3.90
CA ALA A 80 -0.68 -11.05 3.94
C ALA A 80 -0.35 -9.77 3.16
N ALA A 81 0.87 -9.23 3.31
CA ALA A 81 1.33 -8.07 2.59
C ALA A 81 1.40 -8.32 1.07
N GLY A 82 1.85 -9.50 0.64
CA GLY A 82 1.89 -9.89 -0.77
C GLY A 82 0.51 -9.89 -1.42
N LEU A 83 -0.53 -10.36 -0.71
CA LEU A 83 -1.90 -10.30 -1.19
C LEU A 83 -2.43 -8.87 -1.40
N VAL A 84 -1.94 -7.91 -0.62
CA VAL A 84 -2.33 -6.50 -0.74
C VAL A 84 -1.46 -5.76 -1.76
N LEU A 85 -0.15 -6.01 -1.76
CA LEU A 85 0.80 -5.33 -2.63
C LEU A 85 0.65 -5.73 -4.09
N LEU A 86 0.30 -6.99 -4.39
CA LEU A 86 0.17 -7.48 -5.76
C LEU A 86 -0.89 -6.68 -6.55
N PRO A 87 -2.17 -6.58 -6.12
CA PRO A 87 -3.15 -5.76 -6.81
C PRO A 87 -2.78 -4.27 -6.80
N MET A 88 -2.20 -3.77 -5.72
CA MET A 88 -1.75 -2.38 -5.64
C MET A 88 -0.75 -2.04 -6.74
N VAL A 89 0.28 -2.88 -6.96
CA VAL A 89 1.27 -2.69 -8.03
C VAL A 89 0.61 -2.73 -9.41
N LEU A 90 -0.30 -3.68 -9.66
CA LEU A 90 -1.02 -3.78 -10.93
C LEU A 90 -1.85 -2.51 -11.21
N ILE A 91 -2.49 -1.93 -10.20
CA ILE A 91 -3.28 -0.70 -10.32
C ILE A 91 -2.37 0.53 -10.57
N VAL A 92 -1.21 0.60 -9.91
CA VAL A 92 -0.21 1.66 -10.16
C VAL A 92 0.30 1.60 -11.61
N LEU A 93 0.54 0.40 -12.16
CA LEU A 93 0.94 0.21 -13.55
C LEU A 93 -0.14 0.69 -14.55
N GLN A 94 -1.42 0.70 -14.15
CA GLN A 94 -2.52 1.28 -14.93
C GLN A 94 -2.61 2.82 -14.81
N LYS A 95 -1.66 3.46 -14.12
CA LYS A 95 -1.61 4.90 -13.79
C LYS A 95 -2.78 5.38 -12.93
N GLU A 96 -3.34 4.49 -12.13
CA GLU A 96 -4.44 4.77 -11.18
C GLU A 96 -3.93 4.87 -9.74
N THR A 97 -3.14 5.89 -9.46
CA THR A 97 -2.55 6.09 -8.11
C THR A 97 -3.61 6.30 -7.02
N GLY A 98 -4.75 6.92 -7.35
CA GLY A 98 -5.85 7.14 -6.41
C GLY A 98 -6.44 5.83 -5.87
N SER A 99 -6.76 4.90 -6.76
CA SER A 99 -7.28 3.57 -6.38
C SER A 99 -6.24 2.74 -5.63
N ALA A 100 -4.96 2.87 -5.99
CA ALA A 100 -3.87 2.18 -5.31
C ALA A 100 -3.69 2.66 -3.85
N LEU A 101 -3.86 3.96 -3.58
CA LEU A 101 -3.76 4.52 -2.22
C LEU A 101 -4.79 3.92 -1.24
N VAL A 102 -5.95 3.50 -1.74
CA VAL A 102 -6.97 2.85 -0.89
C VAL A 102 -6.45 1.56 -0.26
N TYR A 103 -5.52 0.85 -0.93
CA TYR A 103 -4.91 -0.37 -0.39
C TYR A 103 -4.09 -0.13 0.87
N LEU A 104 -3.69 1.11 1.17
CA LEU A 104 -3.03 1.44 2.43
C LEU A 104 -3.93 1.24 3.66
N ALA A 105 -5.25 1.28 3.47
CA ALA A 105 -6.18 0.97 4.55
C ALA A 105 -5.99 -0.46 5.08
N PHE A 106 -5.54 -1.41 4.25
CA PHE A 106 -5.22 -2.76 4.72
C PHE A 106 -4.05 -2.80 5.70
N PHE A 107 -3.08 -1.90 5.58
CA PHE A 107 -1.99 -1.80 6.56
C PHE A 107 -2.47 -1.30 7.92
N LEU A 108 -3.50 -0.44 7.98
CA LEU A 108 -4.16 -0.07 9.23
C LEU A 108 -4.85 -1.29 9.88
N MET A 109 -5.49 -2.13 9.05
CA MET A 109 -6.08 -3.39 9.51
C MET A 109 -4.99 -4.33 10.05
N PHE A 110 -3.86 -4.48 9.38
CA PHE A 110 -2.73 -5.30 9.84
C PHE A 110 -2.16 -4.80 11.17
N TYR A 111 -2.10 -3.49 11.37
CA TYR A 111 -1.69 -2.91 12.64
C TYR A 111 -2.62 -3.31 13.77
N ARG A 112 -3.93 -3.28 13.53
CA ARG A 112 -4.92 -3.74 14.51
C ARG A 112 -4.78 -5.23 14.85
N GLU A 113 -4.38 -6.05 13.88
CA GLU A 113 -4.18 -7.50 14.02
C GLU A 113 -2.79 -7.88 14.58
N GLY A 114 -2.05 -6.91 15.13
CA GLY A 114 -0.79 -7.15 15.86
C GLY A 114 0.50 -6.91 15.07
N MET A 115 0.42 -6.24 13.91
CA MET A 115 1.61 -5.78 13.20
C MET A 115 2.35 -4.73 14.05
N PRO A 116 3.69 -4.76 14.13
CA PRO A 116 4.45 -3.74 14.84
C PRO A 116 4.23 -2.36 14.21
N GLY A 117 3.97 -1.34 15.05
CA GLY A 117 3.67 0.02 14.61
C GLY A 117 4.76 0.69 13.79
N SER A 118 6.01 0.24 13.93
CA SER A 118 7.13 0.70 13.10
C SER A 118 6.92 0.44 11.61
N ILE A 119 6.34 -0.70 11.24
CA ILE A 119 6.06 -1.04 9.84
C ILE A 119 4.97 -0.12 9.27
N LEU A 120 3.90 0.10 10.04
CA LEU A 120 2.83 1.01 9.63
C LEU A 120 3.37 2.43 9.43
N PHE A 121 4.17 2.90 10.37
CA PHE A 121 4.75 4.24 10.31
C PHE A 121 5.65 4.40 9.07
N THR A 122 6.51 3.40 8.80
CA THR A 122 7.36 3.39 7.60
C THR A 122 6.55 3.35 6.31
N ALA A 123 5.46 2.56 6.26
CA ALA A 123 4.58 2.49 5.10
C ALA A 123 3.89 3.82 4.82
N VAL A 124 3.33 4.47 5.84
CA VAL A 124 2.69 5.79 5.71
C VAL A 124 3.70 6.84 5.27
N ALA A 125 4.91 6.80 5.79
CA ALA A 125 5.98 7.69 5.40
C ALA A 125 6.38 7.51 3.93
N ALA A 126 6.60 6.27 3.49
CA ALA A 126 6.97 5.97 2.10
C ALA A 126 5.92 6.49 1.11
N VAL A 127 4.63 6.36 1.45
CA VAL A 127 3.54 6.90 0.64
C VAL A 127 3.52 8.41 0.64
N SER A 128 3.73 9.03 1.80
CA SER A 128 3.81 10.49 1.89
C SER A 128 4.95 11.03 1.02
N TYR A 129 6.13 10.37 1.02
CA TYR A 129 7.24 10.72 0.12
C TYR A 129 6.85 10.60 -1.34
N PHE A 130 6.21 9.49 -1.70
CA PHE A 130 5.81 9.25 -3.09
C PHE A 130 4.82 10.30 -3.57
N VAL A 131 3.78 10.60 -2.78
CA VAL A 131 2.75 11.58 -3.13
C VAL A 131 3.33 13.00 -3.22
N VAL A 132 4.12 13.40 -2.22
CA VAL A 132 4.72 14.74 -2.19
C VAL A 132 5.78 14.89 -3.28
N GLY A 133 6.62 13.87 -3.50
CA GLY A 133 7.63 13.87 -4.54
C GLY A 133 7.02 14.10 -5.93
N ILE A 134 6.00 13.34 -6.30
CA ILE A 134 5.32 13.48 -7.60
C ILE A 134 4.59 14.81 -7.73
N ARG A 135 3.94 15.29 -6.67
CA ARG A 135 3.10 16.49 -6.73
C ARG A 135 3.91 17.77 -6.94
N TYR A 136 5.09 17.85 -6.34
CA TYR A 136 5.90 19.07 -6.28
C TYR A 136 7.25 18.96 -7.01
N GLU A 137 7.40 17.97 -7.88
CA GLU A 137 8.65 17.77 -8.64
C GLU A 137 8.93 18.94 -9.62
N ALA A 138 7.90 19.58 -10.13
CA ALA A 138 8.01 20.66 -11.11
C ALA A 138 8.18 22.06 -10.52
N ASP A 139 7.93 22.23 -9.21
CA ASP A 139 7.93 23.55 -8.55
C ASP A 139 9.32 23.86 -7.99
N ILE A 140 10.06 24.78 -8.62
CA ILE A 140 11.39 25.23 -8.16
C ILE A 140 11.23 26.40 -7.19
N MET A 141 11.90 26.34 -6.04
CA MET A 141 11.93 27.46 -5.08
C MET A 141 12.70 28.65 -5.64
N PRO A 142 12.18 29.88 -5.55
CA PRO A 142 12.89 31.06 -5.98
C PRO A 142 14.18 31.25 -5.18
N GLY A 143 15.32 31.25 -5.87
CA GLY A 143 16.64 31.46 -5.26
C GLY A 143 17.39 30.21 -4.81
N THR A 144 16.85 29.02 -5.04
CA THR A 144 17.52 27.74 -4.73
C THR A 144 17.45 26.78 -5.92
N LEU A 145 18.42 25.86 -6.02
CA LEU A 145 18.43 24.80 -7.03
C LEU A 145 17.55 23.59 -6.63
N THR A 146 16.91 23.65 -5.44
CA THR A 146 16.08 22.58 -4.90
C THR A 146 14.62 22.82 -5.23
N THR A 147 13.91 21.76 -5.59
CA THR A 147 12.46 21.82 -5.81
C THR A 147 11.72 21.83 -4.46
N ILE A 148 10.52 22.42 -4.44
CA ILE A 148 9.64 22.42 -3.25
C ILE A 148 9.39 21.00 -2.78
N GLY A 149 9.26 20.04 -3.73
CA GLY A 149 9.09 18.62 -3.42
C GLY A 149 10.27 18.02 -2.66
N GLN A 150 11.51 18.34 -3.04
CA GLN A 150 12.70 17.86 -2.35
C GLN A 150 12.78 18.40 -0.91
N PHE A 151 12.43 19.68 -0.69
CA PHE A 151 12.42 20.26 0.63
C PHE A 151 11.33 19.65 1.52
N ALA A 152 10.14 19.43 0.98
CA ALA A 152 9.06 18.76 1.68
C ALA A 152 9.40 17.30 2.04
N VAL A 153 10.05 16.57 1.12
CA VAL A 153 10.54 15.21 1.35
C VAL A 153 11.56 15.20 2.50
N LEU A 154 12.50 16.12 2.53
CA LEU A 154 13.48 16.23 3.64
C LEU A 154 12.80 16.47 5.00
N ILE A 155 11.79 17.35 5.06
CA ILE A 155 11.00 17.59 6.28
C ILE A 155 10.29 16.30 6.73
N ILE A 156 9.68 15.57 5.80
CA ILE A 156 8.98 14.32 6.11
C ILE A 156 9.98 13.24 6.58
N ILE A 157 11.17 13.13 5.97
CA ILE A 157 12.25 12.26 6.43
C ILE A 157 12.63 12.61 7.88
N TRP A 158 12.83 13.89 8.16
CA TRP A 158 13.19 14.35 9.49
C TRP A 158 12.10 14.01 10.53
N LEU A 159 10.83 14.28 10.22
CA LEU A 159 9.69 13.92 11.08
C LEU A 159 9.59 12.40 11.30
N ASN A 160 9.92 11.61 10.28
CA ASN A 160 9.97 10.16 10.40
C ASN A 160 11.06 9.68 11.35
N VAL A 161 12.26 10.22 11.21
CA VAL A 161 13.39 9.88 12.10
C VAL A 161 13.06 10.27 13.54
N VAL A 162 12.52 11.47 13.76
CA VAL A 162 12.09 11.93 15.09
C VAL A 162 10.96 11.06 15.66
N GLY A 163 9.96 10.71 14.86
CA GLY A 163 8.86 9.85 15.28
C GLY A 163 9.32 8.42 15.63
N MET A 164 10.18 7.83 14.82
CA MET A 164 10.81 6.54 15.12
C MET A 164 11.64 6.62 16.40
N CYS A 165 12.45 7.66 16.54
CA CYS A 165 13.26 7.89 17.74
C CYS A 165 12.38 8.01 18.98
N ALA A 166 11.27 8.75 18.95
CA ALA A 166 10.33 8.90 20.05
C ALA A 166 9.64 7.57 20.44
N ILE A 167 9.25 6.76 19.46
CA ILE A 167 8.65 5.44 19.69
C ILE A 167 9.65 4.49 20.35
N TYR A 168 10.92 4.54 19.91
CA TYR A 168 11.97 3.64 20.41
C TYR A 168 12.56 4.09 21.74
N LEU A 169 12.67 5.38 22.02
CA LEU A 169 13.07 5.91 23.34
C LEU A 169 12.13 5.42 24.44
N LYS A 170 10.83 5.29 24.13
CA LYS A 170 9.84 4.73 25.06
C LYS A 170 10.01 3.22 25.30
N ARG A 171 10.73 2.49 24.45
CA ARG A 171 10.89 1.03 24.50
C ARG A 171 12.27 0.54 25.00
N ASN A 172 13.16 1.43 25.37
CA ASN A 172 14.49 1.12 25.96
C ASN A 172 15.32 0.05 25.20
N ASN A 173 15.42 0.16 23.88
CA ASN A 173 16.21 -0.77 23.07
C ASN A 173 17.34 0.01 22.37
N SER A 174 18.55 -0.05 22.90
CA SER A 174 19.73 0.73 22.51
C SER A 174 20.28 0.46 21.10
N TRP A 175 19.85 -0.61 20.44
CA TRP A 175 20.38 -1.03 19.12
C TRP A 175 19.93 -0.14 17.96
N PHE A 176 18.85 0.60 18.10
CA PHE A 176 18.28 1.44 17.04
C PHE A 176 18.96 2.79 16.86
N TRP A 177 19.68 3.25 17.87
CA TRP A 177 20.47 4.48 17.76
C TRP A 177 21.54 4.38 16.68
N PHE A 178 22.15 3.20 16.52
CA PHE A 178 23.18 2.97 15.50
C PHE A 178 22.62 2.93 14.08
N LEU A 179 21.39 2.45 13.88
CA LEU A 179 20.74 2.40 12.56
C LEU A 179 20.22 3.76 12.10
N SER A 180 19.67 4.58 13.02
CA SER A 180 19.18 5.91 12.66
C SER A 180 20.34 6.89 12.37
N ILE A 181 21.46 6.77 13.06
CA ILE A 181 22.67 7.57 12.78
C ILE A 181 23.30 7.14 11.45
N GLY A 182 23.30 5.84 11.12
CA GLY A 182 23.81 5.33 9.85
C GLY A 182 23.01 5.81 8.61
N LEU A 183 21.71 6.04 8.76
CA LEU A 183 20.83 6.59 7.70
C LEU A 183 20.96 8.12 7.54
N LEU A 184 21.52 8.82 8.55
CA LEU A 184 21.74 10.27 8.51
C LEU A 184 23.08 10.65 7.86
N ILE A 185 23.99 9.68 7.67
CA ILE A 185 25.35 9.89 7.12
C ILE A 185 25.43 9.54 5.62
N GLN A 186 24.36 9.00 5.02
CA GLN A 186 24.23 8.79 3.57
C GLN A 186 23.46 9.94 2.90
#